data_845336caff85bc9faa78695d6841205d
#
_entry.id   845336caff85bc9faa78695d6841205d
#
_cell.length_a   1.000
_cell.length_b   1.000
_cell.length_c   1.000
_cell.angle_alpha   90.00
_cell.angle_beta   90.00
_cell.angle_gamma   90.00
#
_symmetry.space_group_name_H-M   'P 1'
#
loop_
_entity.id
_entity.type
_entity.pdbx_description
1 polymer ?
#
loop_
_entity_poly.entity_id
_entity_poly.type
_entity_poly.pdbx_seq_one_letter_code
_entity_poly.pdbx_strand_id
1 'polypeptide(L)'
;MILATALPFVVLLLAIALAPLVTPHWWHYNRNKAIVAFVVSVPILIYLGIAAPQVLIEKLHEYFGFIVVIGALFVITGGIHIQGSFSGTPLVNTGMLGLGAVLANLLGTTGASVLLIRPLLRANKARKRVAHIVIFFIFIVANCGGLLTPIGDPPLLLGFLKGVPFDWTLRLWPQWLLVNGILLIVFNVWDRWAHEPDEKELMHEPLRVRGALSIVGLIGVLATILGAGIAAARGAPWDPGIQELAIVMITVIAYLGTSRENRERNAFTFGPIIEVAILFAAIFVTMAPVLEMLNIWASSPGFWLSKPAHFFWASGTLSSVLDNAPTYLVFAASAAGLQGLPPHGPFIGALVLDPGSAKLLAAISTGSVLMGANTYIGNAPNFMVRAIAQENGVTMPSFFGYMLYSCGILLPLFVLVAVVFF
;
A
#
# COMPACT_ATOMS: atom_id res chain seq x y z
N MET A 1 -13.49 -26.18 -15.59
CA MET A 1 -12.31 -26.41 -14.72
C MET A 1 -11.65 -25.11 -14.31
N ILE A 2 -11.38 -24.19 -15.23
CA ILE A 2 -10.69 -22.89 -14.95
C ILE A 2 -11.44 -22.00 -13.93
N LEU A 3 -12.76 -21.93 -14.00
CA LEU A 3 -13.55 -21.10 -13.04
C LEU A 3 -13.48 -21.62 -11.59
N ALA A 4 -13.36 -22.94 -11.41
CA ALA A 4 -13.25 -23.54 -10.09
C ALA A 4 -11.91 -23.23 -9.41
N THR A 5 -10.83 -23.04 -10.17
CA THR A 5 -9.51 -22.68 -9.62
C THR A 5 -9.43 -21.21 -9.17
N ALA A 6 -10.34 -20.34 -9.64
CA ALA A 6 -10.45 -18.97 -9.19
C ALA A 6 -11.19 -18.84 -7.83
N LEU A 7 -12.03 -19.82 -7.48
CA LEU A 7 -12.87 -19.76 -6.29
C LEU A 7 -12.06 -19.56 -5.00
N PRO A 8 -10.94 -20.27 -4.73
CA PRO A 8 -10.13 -20.04 -3.53
C PRO A 8 -9.64 -18.60 -3.40
N PHE A 9 -9.18 -17.98 -4.48
CA PHE A 9 -8.75 -16.58 -4.47
C PHE A 9 -9.90 -15.65 -4.10
N VAL A 10 -11.08 -15.81 -4.71
CA VAL A 10 -12.27 -15.00 -4.40
C VAL A 10 -12.70 -15.19 -2.95
N VAL A 11 -12.73 -16.43 -2.44
CA VAL A 11 -13.07 -16.73 -1.04
C VAL A 11 -12.06 -16.08 -0.09
N LEU A 12 -10.76 -16.13 -0.40
CA LEU A 12 -9.72 -15.50 0.41
C LEU A 12 -9.91 -13.99 0.46
N LEU A 13 -10.12 -13.33 -0.68
CA LEU A 13 -10.32 -11.89 -0.74
C LEU A 13 -11.60 -11.46 0.01
N LEU A 14 -12.69 -12.22 -0.14
CA LEU A 14 -13.92 -11.96 0.61
C LEU A 14 -13.71 -12.16 2.11
N ALA A 15 -12.94 -13.16 2.53
CA ALA A 15 -12.61 -13.37 3.94
C ALA A 15 -11.80 -12.18 4.50
N ILE A 16 -10.79 -11.71 3.77
CA ILE A 16 -9.97 -10.54 4.17
C ILE A 16 -10.84 -9.28 4.29
N ALA A 17 -11.78 -9.06 3.36
CA ALA A 17 -12.63 -7.89 3.34
C ALA A 17 -13.75 -7.94 4.39
N LEU A 18 -14.42 -9.08 4.57
CA LEU A 18 -15.64 -9.18 5.37
C LEU A 18 -15.40 -9.65 6.81
N ALA A 19 -14.42 -10.53 7.05
CA ALA A 19 -14.21 -11.07 8.40
C ALA A 19 -13.86 -10.00 9.45
N PRO A 20 -13.08 -8.93 9.16
CA PRO A 20 -12.89 -7.82 10.10
C PRO A 20 -14.18 -7.08 10.46
N LEU A 21 -15.18 -7.09 9.58
CA LEU A 21 -16.45 -6.40 9.77
C LEU A 21 -17.47 -7.29 10.51
N VAL A 22 -17.52 -8.58 10.18
CA VAL A 22 -18.54 -9.53 10.68
C VAL A 22 -18.10 -10.21 11.98
N THR A 23 -16.81 -10.57 12.06
CA THR A 23 -16.21 -11.32 13.19
C THR A 23 -14.93 -10.66 13.69
N PRO A 24 -14.93 -9.38 14.11
CA PRO A 24 -13.71 -8.63 14.43
C PRO A 24 -12.87 -9.29 15.53
N HIS A 25 -13.49 -9.79 16.60
CA HIS A 25 -12.77 -10.45 17.69
C HIS A 25 -12.05 -11.73 17.23
N TRP A 26 -12.66 -12.53 16.37
CA TRP A 26 -12.07 -13.75 15.86
C TRP A 26 -10.96 -13.44 14.86
N TRP A 27 -11.18 -12.48 13.97
CA TRP A 27 -10.21 -12.06 12.95
C TRP A 27 -9.01 -11.31 13.51
N HIS A 28 -9.10 -10.78 14.73
CA HIS A 28 -7.99 -10.09 15.39
C HIS A 28 -6.75 -10.98 15.56
N TYR A 29 -6.91 -12.29 15.75
CA TYR A 29 -5.82 -13.21 15.99
C TYR A 29 -5.18 -13.71 14.69
N ASN A 30 -3.85 -13.51 14.53
CA ASN A 30 -3.10 -13.99 13.36
C ASN A 30 -3.21 -15.52 13.15
N ARG A 31 -3.39 -16.31 14.22
CA ARG A 31 -3.67 -17.75 14.13
C ARG A 31 -4.91 -18.03 13.27
N ASN A 32 -5.98 -17.30 13.43
CA ASN A 32 -7.23 -17.53 12.72
C ASN A 32 -7.09 -17.13 11.23
N LYS A 33 -6.37 -16.03 10.97
CA LYS A 33 -5.98 -15.64 9.60
C LYS A 33 -5.15 -16.72 8.92
N ALA A 34 -4.19 -17.32 9.66
CA ALA A 34 -3.36 -18.41 9.15
C ALA A 34 -4.19 -19.67 8.83
N ILE A 35 -5.18 -20.00 9.64
CA ILE A 35 -6.08 -21.14 9.37
C ILE A 35 -6.85 -20.89 8.07
N VAL A 36 -7.46 -19.73 7.90
CA VAL A 36 -8.20 -19.39 6.66
C VAL A 36 -7.26 -19.40 5.46
N ALA A 37 -6.11 -18.72 5.56
CA ALA A 37 -5.10 -18.67 4.52
C ALA A 37 -4.65 -20.06 4.09
N PHE A 38 -4.36 -20.94 5.04
CA PHE A 38 -3.93 -22.32 4.79
C PHE A 38 -5.05 -23.14 4.13
N VAL A 39 -6.23 -23.20 4.74
CA VAL A 39 -7.35 -24.01 4.23
C VAL A 39 -7.72 -23.62 2.81
N VAL A 40 -7.75 -22.32 2.52
CA VAL A 40 -8.14 -21.81 1.20
C VAL A 40 -7.03 -22.00 0.16
N SER A 41 -5.75 -21.94 0.55
CA SER A 41 -4.64 -22.09 -0.39
C SER A 41 -4.25 -23.54 -0.70
N VAL A 42 -4.50 -24.49 0.20
CA VAL A 42 -4.13 -25.92 0.04
C VAL A 42 -4.60 -26.53 -1.27
N PRO A 43 -5.85 -26.36 -1.76
CA PRO A 43 -6.27 -26.94 -3.03
C PRO A 43 -5.43 -26.43 -4.20
N ILE A 44 -5.08 -25.14 -4.22
CA ILE A 44 -4.26 -24.56 -5.28
C ILE A 44 -2.80 -24.94 -5.14
N LEU A 45 -2.28 -25.04 -3.91
CA LEU A 45 -0.92 -25.56 -3.65
C LEU A 45 -0.74 -26.97 -4.22
N ILE A 46 -1.71 -27.87 -3.96
CA ILE A 46 -1.69 -29.24 -4.48
C ILE A 46 -1.79 -29.20 -6.01
N TYR A 47 -2.72 -28.42 -6.55
CA TYR A 47 -2.89 -28.30 -8.00
C TYR A 47 -1.61 -27.80 -8.69
N LEU A 48 -1.04 -26.70 -8.23
CA LEU A 48 0.19 -26.15 -8.82
C LEU A 48 1.39 -27.06 -8.60
N GLY A 49 1.50 -27.70 -7.44
CA GLY A 49 2.60 -28.62 -7.13
C GLY A 49 2.62 -29.84 -8.07
N ILE A 50 1.45 -30.31 -8.55
CA ILE A 50 1.33 -31.46 -9.48
C ILE A 50 1.38 -31.01 -10.92
N ALA A 51 0.57 -29.98 -11.28
CA ALA A 51 0.33 -29.61 -12.68
C ALA A 51 1.30 -28.54 -13.20
N ALA A 52 1.83 -27.67 -12.35
CA ALA A 52 2.67 -26.53 -12.75
C ALA A 52 3.71 -26.15 -11.65
N PRO A 53 4.62 -27.06 -11.26
CA PRO A 53 5.56 -26.81 -10.16
C PRO A 53 6.46 -25.59 -10.40
N GLN A 54 6.79 -25.27 -11.64
CA GLN A 54 7.60 -24.10 -11.98
C GLN A 54 6.86 -22.79 -11.67
N VAL A 55 5.55 -22.73 -11.92
CA VAL A 55 4.72 -21.57 -11.56
C VAL A 55 4.66 -21.40 -10.04
N LEU A 56 4.53 -22.50 -9.29
CA LEU A 56 4.55 -22.46 -7.83
C LEU A 56 5.88 -21.91 -7.29
N ILE A 57 7.01 -22.38 -7.83
CA ILE A 57 8.34 -21.89 -7.44
C ILE A 57 8.47 -20.38 -7.76
N GLU A 58 8.03 -19.95 -8.93
CA GLU A 58 8.01 -18.52 -9.30
C GLU A 58 7.21 -17.70 -8.29
N LYS A 59 5.99 -18.14 -7.94
CA LYS A 59 5.15 -17.41 -6.98
C LYS A 59 5.73 -17.38 -5.56
N LEU A 60 6.39 -18.43 -5.13
CA LEU A 60 7.09 -18.45 -3.83
C LEU A 60 8.29 -17.51 -3.84
N HIS A 61 9.03 -17.43 -4.93
CA HIS A 61 10.13 -16.48 -5.06
C HIS A 61 9.64 -15.02 -5.06
N GLU A 62 8.60 -14.72 -5.83
CA GLU A 62 7.94 -13.40 -5.82
C GLU A 62 7.44 -13.00 -4.43
N TYR A 63 6.77 -13.93 -3.73
CA TYR A 63 6.33 -13.72 -2.35
C TYR A 63 7.50 -13.42 -1.41
N PHE A 64 8.59 -14.18 -1.53
CA PHE A 64 9.78 -14.00 -0.67
C PHE A 64 10.39 -12.60 -0.89
N GLY A 65 10.62 -12.19 -2.13
CA GLY A 65 11.12 -10.85 -2.45
C GLY A 65 10.20 -9.75 -1.90
N PHE A 66 8.89 -9.90 -2.09
CA PHE A 66 7.89 -8.97 -1.59
C PHE A 66 7.92 -8.82 -0.07
N ILE A 67 7.89 -9.93 0.67
CA ILE A 67 7.82 -9.89 2.14
C ILE A 67 9.12 -9.39 2.77
N VAL A 68 10.27 -9.68 2.15
CA VAL A 68 11.57 -9.16 2.58
C VAL A 68 11.60 -7.64 2.49
N VAL A 69 11.17 -7.06 1.38
CA VAL A 69 11.17 -5.59 1.20
C VAL A 69 10.19 -4.94 2.16
N ILE A 70 8.93 -5.36 2.19
CA ILE A 70 7.92 -4.74 3.07
C ILE A 70 8.27 -4.96 4.54
N GLY A 71 8.74 -6.14 4.91
CA GLY A 71 9.19 -6.45 6.26
C GLY A 71 10.35 -5.57 6.71
N ALA A 72 11.33 -5.36 5.83
CA ALA A 72 12.48 -4.49 6.10
C ALA A 72 12.03 -3.05 6.35
N LEU A 73 11.22 -2.49 5.45
CA LEU A 73 10.70 -1.13 5.59
C LEU A 73 9.88 -0.97 6.89
N PHE A 74 9.03 -1.94 7.22
CA PHE A 74 8.23 -1.93 8.44
C PHE A 74 9.09 -1.99 9.71
N VAL A 75 10.07 -2.90 9.77
CA VAL A 75 10.94 -3.10 10.95
C VAL A 75 11.84 -1.88 11.16
N ILE A 76 12.44 -1.36 10.09
CA ILE A 76 13.35 -0.21 10.15
C ILE A 76 12.60 1.06 10.55
N THR A 77 11.44 1.32 9.95
CA THR A 77 10.62 2.51 10.29
C THR A 77 10.09 2.45 11.72
N GLY A 78 9.79 1.26 12.24
CA GLY A 78 9.45 1.05 13.65
C GLY A 78 10.52 1.50 14.65
N GLY A 79 11.78 1.57 14.22
CA GLY A 79 12.92 2.08 15.01
C GLY A 79 13.10 3.60 14.97
N ILE A 80 12.43 4.31 14.07
CA ILE A 80 12.49 5.78 13.96
C ILE A 80 11.41 6.40 14.85
N HIS A 81 11.78 7.26 15.79
CA HIS A 81 10.85 7.92 16.70
C HIS A 81 10.94 9.44 16.61
N ILE A 82 9.79 10.09 16.39
CA ILE A 82 9.67 11.56 16.43
C ILE A 82 9.19 11.97 17.81
N GLN A 83 10.09 12.57 18.58
CA GLN A 83 9.82 13.14 19.88
C GLN A 83 9.51 14.63 19.73
N GLY A 84 8.72 15.18 20.66
CA GLY A 84 8.29 16.56 20.67
C GLY A 84 6.82 16.71 20.30
N SER A 85 6.31 17.92 20.41
CA SER A 85 4.94 18.26 20.03
C SER A 85 4.94 19.47 19.08
N PHE A 86 4.07 19.38 18.08
CA PHE A 86 3.71 20.54 17.26
C PHE A 86 2.48 21.22 17.86
N SER A 87 2.25 22.49 17.52
CA SER A 87 0.93 23.09 17.71
C SER A 87 -0.04 22.47 16.72
N GLY A 88 -1.25 22.10 17.17
CA GLY A 88 -2.31 21.55 16.34
C GLY A 88 -3.00 22.59 15.45
N THR A 89 -2.25 23.53 14.89
CA THR A 89 -2.81 24.56 14.01
C THR A 89 -3.10 24.00 12.61
N PRO A 90 -4.08 24.56 11.88
CA PRO A 90 -4.43 24.08 10.55
C PRO A 90 -3.26 24.07 9.56
N LEU A 91 -2.36 25.04 9.64
CA LEU A 91 -1.20 25.11 8.77
C LEU A 91 -0.18 24.00 9.08
N VAL A 92 0.07 23.76 10.37
CA VAL A 92 0.99 22.70 10.84
C VAL A 92 0.42 21.32 10.49
N ASN A 93 -0.88 21.10 10.73
CA ASN A 93 -1.54 19.84 10.33
C ASN A 93 -1.44 19.61 8.82
N THR A 94 -1.68 20.65 8.00
CA THR A 94 -1.54 20.58 6.53
C THR A 94 -0.09 20.24 6.14
N GLY A 95 0.88 20.89 6.76
CA GLY A 95 2.31 20.60 6.56
C GLY A 95 2.69 19.17 6.93
N MET A 96 2.17 18.65 8.04
CA MET A 96 2.39 17.26 8.45
C MET A 96 1.78 16.25 7.46
N LEU A 97 0.59 16.52 6.95
CA LEU A 97 -0.03 15.68 5.91
C LEU A 97 0.77 15.74 4.60
N GLY A 98 1.19 16.93 4.18
CA GLY A 98 2.03 17.09 2.98
C GLY A 98 3.39 16.40 3.12
N LEU A 99 4.06 16.56 4.27
CA LEU A 99 5.29 15.81 4.58
C LEU A 99 5.02 14.30 4.56
N GLY A 100 3.90 13.86 5.11
CA GLY A 100 3.48 12.46 5.12
C GLY A 100 3.30 11.90 3.70
N ALA A 101 2.71 12.68 2.77
CA ALA A 101 2.59 12.29 1.38
C ALA A 101 3.96 12.08 0.70
N VAL A 102 4.93 12.94 1.01
CA VAL A 102 6.31 12.78 0.49
C VAL A 102 6.98 11.56 1.12
N LEU A 103 6.90 11.43 2.45
CA LEU A 103 7.52 10.32 3.18
C LEU A 103 6.91 8.96 2.82
N ALA A 104 5.65 8.89 2.43
CA ALA A 104 5.02 7.66 1.97
C ALA A 104 5.78 7.03 0.78
N ASN A 105 6.40 7.84 -0.07
CA ASN A 105 7.21 7.34 -1.19
C ASN A 105 8.61 6.81 -0.79
N LEU A 106 9.04 7.08 0.44
CA LEU A 106 10.34 6.63 0.96
C LEU A 106 10.22 5.51 2.00
N LEU A 107 9.15 5.55 2.78
CA LEU A 107 8.90 4.65 3.92
C LEU A 107 7.82 3.61 3.64
N GLY A 108 7.14 3.74 2.49
CA GLY A 108 5.85 3.12 2.24
C GLY A 108 4.71 3.81 3.00
N THR A 109 3.49 3.66 2.51
CA THR A 109 2.28 4.21 3.15
C THR A 109 2.13 3.72 4.59
N THR A 110 2.41 2.45 4.85
CA THR A 110 2.36 1.87 6.21
C THR A 110 3.43 2.48 7.13
N GLY A 111 4.68 2.58 6.67
CA GLY A 111 5.78 3.14 7.44
C GLY A 111 5.57 4.62 7.78
N ALA A 112 5.18 5.41 6.80
CA ALA A 112 4.85 6.82 7.00
C ALA A 112 3.67 7.00 7.98
N SER A 113 2.66 6.12 7.87
CA SER A 113 1.50 6.14 8.77
C SER A 113 1.87 5.84 10.22
N VAL A 114 2.66 4.80 10.48
CA VAL A 114 3.13 4.46 11.83
C VAL A 114 3.95 5.59 12.42
N LEU A 115 4.83 6.19 11.61
CA LEU A 115 5.74 7.25 12.04
C LEU A 115 5.00 8.54 12.43
N LEU A 116 3.99 8.94 11.65
CA LEU A 116 3.39 10.28 11.75
C LEU A 116 2.06 10.34 12.49
N ILE A 117 1.29 9.24 12.56
CA ILE A 117 -0.05 9.30 13.18
C ILE A 117 0.00 9.70 14.66
N ARG A 118 0.91 9.12 15.44
CA ARG A 118 1.02 9.43 16.88
C ARG A 118 1.48 10.87 17.15
N PRO A 119 2.51 11.42 16.50
CA PRO A 119 2.84 12.85 16.58
C PRO A 119 1.66 13.75 16.20
N LEU A 120 0.92 13.42 15.13
CA LEU A 120 -0.24 14.20 14.70
C LEU A 120 -1.35 14.19 15.75
N LEU A 121 -1.65 13.05 16.35
CA LEU A 121 -2.65 12.94 17.42
C LEU A 121 -2.22 13.70 18.68
N ARG A 122 -0.93 13.63 19.05
CA ARG A 122 -0.41 14.42 20.19
C ARG A 122 -0.54 15.91 19.97
N ALA A 123 -0.20 16.39 18.76
CA ALA A 123 -0.32 17.80 18.38
C ALA A 123 -1.76 18.33 18.52
N ASN A 124 -2.74 17.46 18.28
CA ASN A 124 -4.16 17.80 18.27
C ASN A 124 -4.93 17.34 19.52
N LYS A 125 -4.22 16.92 20.59
CA LYS A 125 -4.85 16.35 21.81
C LYS A 125 -5.80 17.33 22.52
N ALA A 126 -5.55 18.62 22.44
CA ALA A 126 -6.39 19.66 23.07
C ALA A 126 -7.64 19.99 22.24
N ARG A 127 -7.71 19.57 20.98
CA ARG A 127 -8.80 19.90 20.05
C ARG A 127 -10.01 18.99 20.26
N LYS A 128 -11.21 19.56 20.16
CA LYS A 128 -12.47 18.80 20.25
C LYS A 128 -12.79 18.04 18.99
N ARG A 129 -12.43 18.59 17.82
CA ARG A 129 -12.74 18.03 16.49
C ARG A 129 -11.45 17.55 15.83
N VAL A 130 -11.20 16.24 15.88
CA VAL A 130 -9.95 15.62 15.37
C VAL A 130 -10.24 14.57 14.29
N ALA A 131 -11.46 14.02 14.21
CA ALA A 131 -11.77 12.93 13.30
C ALA A 131 -11.45 13.22 11.82
N HIS A 132 -11.76 14.45 11.35
CA HIS A 132 -11.45 14.87 9.98
C HIS A 132 -9.93 14.86 9.69
N ILE A 133 -9.09 15.21 10.67
CA ILE A 133 -7.62 15.18 10.52
C ILE A 133 -7.17 13.74 10.24
N VAL A 134 -7.70 12.78 10.97
CA VAL A 134 -7.39 11.35 10.78
C VAL A 134 -7.93 10.83 9.45
N ILE A 135 -9.13 11.25 9.02
CA ILE A 135 -9.71 10.88 7.73
C ILE A 135 -8.81 11.34 6.58
N PHE A 136 -8.40 12.62 6.59
CA PHE A 136 -7.49 13.14 5.57
C PHE A 136 -6.09 12.55 5.66
N PHE A 137 -5.64 12.16 6.86
CA PHE A 137 -4.41 11.39 7.01
C PHE A 137 -4.50 10.03 6.29
N ILE A 138 -5.64 9.34 6.40
CA ILE A 138 -5.87 8.10 5.65
C ILE A 138 -5.87 8.38 4.14
N PHE A 139 -6.55 9.42 3.68
CA PHE A 139 -6.58 9.76 2.26
C PHE A 139 -5.18 10.04 1.70
N ILE A 140 -4.44 10.92 2.38
CA ILE A 140 -3.18 11.47 1.87
C ILE A 140 -2.00 10.54 2.21
N VAL A 141 -1.75 10.26 3.49
CA VAL A 141 -0.53 9.57 3.92
C VAL A 141 -0.61 8.06 3.74
N ALA A 142 -1.76 7.48 4.10
CA ALA A 142 -1.94 6.04 4.06
C ALA A 142 -2.27 5.49 2.64
N ASN A 143 -2.52 6.36 1.65
CA ASN A 143 -2.87 5.96 0.29
C ASN A 143 -2.27 6.87 -0.79
N CYS A 144 -2.91 8.01 -1.08
CA CYS A 144 -2.59 8.85 -2.26
C CYS A 144 -1.12 9.32 -2.30
N GLY A 145 -0.50 9.47 -1.14
CA GLY A 145 0.91 9.86 -1.04
C GLY A 145 1.87 8.84 -1.62
N GLY A 146 1.56 7.53 -1.58
CA GLY A 146 2.44 6.44 -1.98
C GLY A 146 2.56 6.19 -3.49
N LEU A 147 2.05 7.06 -4.37
CA LEU A 147 1.93 6.79 -5.81
C LEU A 147 3.24 6.93 -6.61
N LEU A 148 4.30 7.57 -6.10
CA LEU A 148 5.46 7.98 -6.92
C LEU A 148 6.61 6.98 -6.97
N THR A 149 6.68 6.03 -6.06
CA THR A 149 7.80 5.08 -6.05
C THR A 149 7.32 3.65 -5.85
N PRO A 150 8.07 2.66 -6.33
CA PRO A 150 7.73 1.25 -6.09
C PRO A 150 7.61 0.87 -4.62
N ILE A 151 8.32 1.53 -3.73
CA ILE A 151 8.26 1.29 -2.29
C ILE A 151 7.14 2.06 -1.61
N GLY A 152 6.50 3.00 -2.32
CA GLY A 152 5.44 3.86 -1.80
C GLY A 152 4.20 3.08 -1.39
N ASP A 153 3.78 2.13 -2.23
CA ASP A 153 2.61 1.31 -1.93
C ASP A 153 2.76 -0.11 -2.53
N PRO A 154 2.21 -1.17 -1.90
CA PRO A 154 2.36 -2.55 -2.33
C PRO A 154 2.10 -2.84 -3.82
N PRO A 155 1.09 -2.27 -4.48
CA PRO A 155 0.87 -2.45 -5.92
C PRO A 155 2.09 -2.09 -6.76
N LEU A 156 2.70 -0.97 -6.48
CA LEU A 156 3.85 -0.47 -7.24
C LEU A 156 5.11 -1.31 -7.01
N LEU A 157 5.28 -1.82 -5.77
CA LEU A 157 6.34 -2.76 -5.45
C LEU A 157 6.19 -4.06 -6.27
N LEU A 158 4.98 -4.59 -6.38
CA LEU A 158 4.71 -5.77 -7.21
C LEU A 158 4.99 -5.51 -8.69
N GLY A 159 4.68 -4.31 -9.18
CA GLY A 159 5.05 -3.88 -10.52
C GLY A 159 6.57 -3.90 -10.72
N PHE A 160 7.32 -3.35 -9.78
CA PHE A 160 8.78 -3.33 -9.79
C PHE A 160 9.37 -4.76 -9.78
N LEU A 161 8.90 -5.62 -8.89
CA LEU A 161 9.34 -7.04 -8.83
C LEU A 161 9.01 -7.80 -10.13
N LYS A 162 8.04 -7.32 -10.91
CA LYS A 162 7.67 -7.85 -12.23
C LYS A 162 8.22 -7.02 -13.39
N GLY A 163 9.33 -6.34 -13.18
CA GLY A 163 10.14 -5.73 -14.22
C GLY A 163 9.81 -4.28 -14.61
N VAL A 164 8.90 -3.61 -13.90
CA VAL A 164 8.69 -2.17 -14.09
C VAL A 164 9.92 -1.41 -13.59
N PRO A 165 10.54 -0.52 -14.38
CA PRO A 165 11.66 0.28 -13.92
C PRO A 165 11.31 1.13 -12.69
N PHE A 166 12.26 1.30 -11.76
CA PHE A 166 12.01 2.02 -10.51
C PHE A 166 11.54 3.46 -10.75
N ASP A 167 12.13 4.12 -11.72
CA ASP A 167 11.85 5.51 -12.09
C ASP A 167 10.55 5.68 -12.90
N TRP A 168 10.02 4.58 -13.43
CA TRP A 168 8.80 4.64 -14.25
C TRP A 168 7.61 5.25 -13.49
N THR A 169 7.45 4.92 -12.23
CA THR A 169 6.36 5.42 -11.40
C THR A 169 6.44 6.92 -11.14
N LEU A 170 7.63 7.53 -11.24
CA LEU A 170 7.78 8.98 -11.16
C LEU A 170 6.99 9.73 -12.24
N ARG A 171 6.66 9.08 -13.36
CA ARG A 171 5.79 9.65 -14.40
C ARG A 171 4.36 9.95 -13.92
N LEU A 172 3.96 9.36 -12.81
CA LEU A 172 2.65 9.60 -12.17
C LEU A 172 2.63 10.87 -11.30
N TRP A 173 3.71 11.68 -11.33
CA TRP A 173 3.79 12.92 -10.54
C TRP A 173 2.65 13.91 -10.80
N PRO A 174 2.07 14.05 -12.03
CA PRO A 174 0.97 14.98 -12.24
C PRO A 174 -0.30 14.52 -11.53
N GLN A 175 -0.61 13.21 -11.57
CA GLN A 175 -1.74 12.61 -10.85
C GLN A 175 -1.54 12.76 -9.33
N TRP A 176 -0.33 12.47 -8.84
CA TRP A 176 0.04 12.60 -7.43
C TRP A 176 -0.11 14.04 -6.95
N LEU A 177 0.40 15.01 -7.71
CA LEU A 177 0.36 16.43 -7.36
C LEU A 177 -1.07 16.97 -7.37
N LEU A 178 -1.85 16.62 -8.41
CA LEU A 178 -3.25 17.04 -8.51
C LEU A 178 -4.05 16.55 -7.31
N VAL A 179 -3.95 15.25 -7.00
CA VAL A 179 -4.77 14.63 -5.95
C VAL A 179 -4.34 15.13 -4.57
N ASN A 180 -3.05 15.02 -4.22
CA ASN A 180 -2.58 15.45 -2.91
C ASN A 180 -2.68 16.97 -2.74
N GLY A 181 -2.43 17.76 -3.79
CA GLY A 181 -2.58 19.22 -3.77
C GLY A 181 -4.01 19.64 -3.45
N ILE A 182 -5.00 19.09 -4.15
CA ILE A 182 -6.41 19.38 -3.89
C ILE A 182 -6.81 18.90 -2.49
N LEU A 183 -6.43 17.70 -2.09
CA LEU A 183 -6.74 17.16 -0.76
C LEU A 183 -6.15 18.04 0.36
N LEU A 184 -4.93 18.54 0.21
CA LEU A 184 -4.30 19.44 1.18
C LEU A 184 -5.02 20.79 1.27
N ILE A 185 -5.47 21.33 0.13
CA ILE A 185 -6.27 22.57 0.09
C ILE A 185 -7.61 22.36 0.80
N VAL A 186 -8.35 21.31 0.41
CA VAL A 186 -9.66 20.98 1.01
C VAL A 186 -9.50 20.75 2.52
N PHE A 187 -8.46 19.98 2.92
CA PHE A 187 -8.14 19.78 4.32
C PHE A 187 -7.87 21.08 5.07
N ASN A 188 -7.01 21.95 4.54
CA ASN A 188 -6.65 23.21 5.20
C ASN A 188 -7.88 24.10 5.42
N VAL A 189 -8.74 24.21 4.40
CA VAL A 189 -10.00 24.96 4.52
C VAL A 189 -10.91 24.35 5.58
N TRP A 190 -11.06 23.03 5.57
CA TRP A 190 -11.90 22.32 6.54
C TRP A 190 -11.35 22.43 7.96
N ASP A 191 -10.04 22.24 8.12
CA ASP A 191 -9.40 22.29 9.45
C ASP A 191 -9.44 23.70 10.05
N ARG A 192 -9.35 24.75 9.23
CA ARG A 192 -9.57 26.15 9.66
C ARG A 192 -11.00 26.37 10.15
N TRP A 193 -11.98 25.81 9.45
CA TRP A 193 -13.38 25.94 9.86
C TRP A 193 -13.68 25.12 11.13
N ALA A 194 -13.01 23.98 11.32
CA ALA A 194 -13.18 23.11 12.48
C ALA A 194 -12.36 23.57 13.71
N HIS A 195 -11.41 24.49 13.54
CA HIS A 195 -10.54 25.02 14.60
C HIS A 195 -11.29 26.04 15.47
N GLU A 196 -11.34 25.79 16.77
CA GLU A 196 -11.96 26.71 17.73
C GLU A 196 -10.90 27.67 18.29
N PRO A 197 -11.17 29.01 18.33
CA PRO A 197 -10.16 30.01 18.76
C PRO A 197 -9.63 29.84 20.19
N ASP A 198 -10.42 29.22 21.07
CA ASP A 198 -10.09 29.03 22.48
C ASP A 198 -9.36 27.70 22.78
N GLU A 199 -9.00 26.94 21.76
CA GLU A 199 -8.21 25.72 21.94
C GLU A 199 -6.81 26.10 22.41
N LYS A 200 -6.46 25.70 23.65
CA LYS A 200 -5.14 25.96 24.22
C LYS A 200 -4.07 25.29 23.36
N GLU A 201 -3.19 26.08 22.79
CA GLU A 201 -1.98 25.56 22.14
C GLU A 201 -1.13 24.86 23.20
N LEU A 202 -0.84 23.58 22.98
CA LEU A 202 0.10 22.85 23.82
C LEU A 202 1.48 23.47 23.67
N MET A 203 2.22 23.59 24.79
CA MET A 203 3.59 24.09 24.77
C MET A 203 4.42 23.34 23.73
N HIS A 204 5.15 24.08 22.93
CA HIS A 204 6.01 23.51 21.87
C HIS A 204 7.21 22.83 22.55
N GLU A 205 7.30 21.52 22.36
CA GLU A 205 8.54 20.81 22.66
C GLU A 205 9.37 20.71 21.38
N PRO A 206 10.69 20.95 21.43
CA PRO A 206 11.54 20.87 20.25
C PRO A 206 11.49 19.47 19.64
N LEU A 207 11.34 19.43 18.33
CA LEU A 207 11.33 18.17 17.58
C LEU A 207 12.71 17.54 17.63
N ARG A 208 12.74 16.25 17.94
CA ARG A 208 13.93 15.41 17.90
C ARG A 208 13.59 14.10 17.18
N VAL A 209 14.32 13.80 16.12
CA VAL A 209 14.23 12.51 15.47
C VAL A 209 15.27 11.58 16.09
N ARG A 210 14.82 10.47 16.65
CA ARG A 210 15.67 9.41 17.20
C ARG A 210 15.65 8.19 16.29
N GLY A 211 16.73 7.42 16.28
CA GLY A 211 16.85 6.23 15.44
C GLY A 211 17.73 6.45 14.21
N ALA A 212 18.87 7.16 14.36
CA ALA A 212 19.79 7.44 13.27
C ALA A 212 20.22 6.17 12.52
N LEU A 213 20.47 5.06 13.23
CA LEU A 213 20.83 3.80 12.59
C LEU A 213 19.68 3.21 11.74
N SER A 214 18.44 3.38 12.18
CA SER A 214 17.26 3.03 11.38
C SER A 214 17.15 3.89 10.12
N ILE A 215 17.47 5.18 10.21
CA ILE A 215 17.49 6.06 9.03
C ILE A 215 18.58 5.62 8.05
N VAL A 216 19.79 5.33 8.55
CA VAL A 216 20.88 4.79 7.72
C VAL A 216 20.49 3.43 7.10
N GLY A 217 19.87 2.55 7.90
CA GLY A 217 19.34 1.28 7.39
C GLY A 217 18.30 1.45 6.30
N LEU A 218 17.37 2.41 6.46
CA LEU A 218 16.40 2.75 5.42
C LEU A 218 17.09 3.18 4.12
N ILE A 219 18.05 4.11 4.21
CA ILE A 219 18.84 4.57 3.05
C ILE A 219 19.58 3.37 2.41
N GLY A 220 20.11 2.47 3.23
CA GLY A 220 20.77 1.26 2.75
C GLY A 220 19.84 0.32 1.99
N VAL A 221 18.62 0.09 2.49
CA VAL A 221 17.59 -0.72 1.79
C VAL A 221 17.21 -0.07 0.46
N LEU A 222 16.95 1.25 0.47
CA LEU A 222 16.64 2.00 -0.76
C LEU A 222 17.77 1.92 -1.78
N ALA A 223 19.01 2.10 -1.34
CA ALA A 223 20.19 2.00 -2.20
C ALA A 223 20.36 0.57 -2.77
N THR A 224 20.05 -0.46 -2.00
CA THR A 224 20.09 -1.85 -2.46
C THR A 224 19.05 -2.09 -3.55
N ILE A 225 17.81 -1.65 -3.36
CA ILE A 225 16.72 -1.80 -4.34
C ILE A 225 17.05 -1.04 -5.63
N LEU A 226 17.50 0.22 -5.51
CA LEU A 226 17.91 1.04 -6.64
C LEU A 226 19.11 0.43 -7.36
N GLY A 227 20.12 -0.04 -6.62
CA GLY A 227 21.31 -0.67 -7.19
C GLY A 227 20.97 -1.92 -7.99
N ALA A 228 20.12 -2.79 -7.46
CA ALA A 228 19.66 -3.99 -8.17
C ALA A 228 18.86 -3.63 -9.43
N GLY A 229 17.96 -2.63 -9.35
CA GLY A 229 17.19 -2.14 -10.49
C GLY A 229 18.09 -1.54 -11.60
N ILE A 230 19.08 -0.74 -11.24
CA ILE A 230 20.05 -0.16 -12.18
C ILE A 230 20.92 -1.26 -12.82
N ALA A 231 21.36 -2.25 -12.05
CA ALA A 231 22.14 -3.37 -12.55
C ALA A 231 21.33 -4.18 -13.58
N ALA A 232 20.06 -4.48 -13.27
CA ALA A 232 19.17 -5.16 -14.20
C ALA A 232 18.93 -4.34 -15.49
N ALA A 233 18.71 -3.04 -15.38
CA ALA A 233 18.52 -2.15 -16.54
C ALA A 233 19.77 -2.07 -17.43
N ARG A 234 20.97 -2.29 -16.87
CA ARG A 234 22.24 -2.34 -17.61
C ARG A 234 22.58 -3.73 -18.18
N GLY A 235 21.67 -4.71 -18.05
CA GLY A 235 21.89 -6.07 -18.53
C GLY A 235 22.84 -6.92 -17.65
N ALA A 236 23.12 -6.46 -16.43
CA ALA A 236 23.95 -7.18 -15.44
C ALA A 236 23.16 -7.37 -14.12
N PRO A 237 22.01 -8.10 -14.16
CA PRO A 237 21.23 -8.32 -12.95
C PRO A 237 22.05 -9.04 -11.88
N TRP A 238 21.78 -8.73 -10.62
CA TRP A 238 22.38 -9.45 -9.52
C TRP A 238 21.87 -10.90 -9.49
N ASP A 239 22.71 -11.81 -8.98
CA ASP A 239 22.27 -13.18 -8.81
C ASP A 239 21.05 -13.28 -7.85
N PRO A 240 20.14 -14.23 -8.10
CA PRO A 240 18.95 -14.40 -7.28
C PRO A 240 19.28 -14.55 -5.79
N GLY A 241 18.59 -13.82 -4.94
CA GLY A 241 18.76 -13.83 -3.49
C GLY A 241 19.80 -12.85 -2.93
N ILE A 242 20.69 -12.25 -3.73
CA ILE A 242 21.68 -11.27 -3.25
C ILE A 242 20.97 -10.00 -2.73
N GLN A 243 20.00 -9.50 -3.45
CA GLN A 243 19.21 -8.33 -3.03
C GLN A 243 18.50 -8.58 -1.70
N GLU A 244 17.80 -9.70 -1.60
CA GLU A 244 17.04 -10.09 -0.41
C GLU A 244 17.98 -10.30 0.79
N LEU A 245 19.12 -10.96 0.58
CA LEU A 245 20.11 -11.16 1.63
C LEU A 245 20.67 -9.83 2.16
N ALA A 246 21.03 -8.91 1.26
CA ALA A 246 21.52 -7.59 1.63
C ALA A 246 20.48 -6.80 2.44
N ILE A 247 19.21 -6.81 1.99
CA ILE A 247 18.11 -6.15 2.68
C ILE A 247 17.89 -6.75 4.08
N VAL A 248 17.90 -8.08 4.22
CA VAL A 248 17.77 -8.77 5.51
C VAL A 248 18.92 -8.40 6.44
N MET A 249 20.17 -8.42 5.96
CA MET A 249 21.34 -8.05 6.76
C MET A 249 21.24 -6.60 7.27
N ILE A 250 20.92 -5.64 6.39
CA ILE A 250 20.73 -4.24 6.76
C ILE A 250 19.63 -4.11 7.81
N THR A 251 18.53 -4.85 7.63
CA THR A 251 17.39 -4.81 8.56
C THR A 251 17.77 -5.35 9.93
N VAL A 252 18.49 -6.47 9.98
CA VAL A 252 18.96 -7.06 11.25
C VAL A 252 19.91 -6.11 11.97
N ILE A 253 20.87 -5.52 11.26
CA ILE A 253 21.81 -4.54 11.83
C ILE A 253 21.05 -3.32 12.37
N ALA A 254 20.13 -2.77 11.60
CA ALA A 254 19.30 -1.63 12.03
C ALA A 254 18.43 -1.99 13.24
N TYR A 255 17.83 -3.17 13.25
CA TYR A 255 17.00 -3.65 14.36
C TYR A 255 17.79 -3.85 15.64
N LEU A 256 18.94 -4.54 15.58
CA LEU A 256 19.78 -4.82 16.76
C LEU A 256 20.46 -3.56 17.31
N GLY A 257 20.88 -2.67 16.43
CA GLY A 257 21.60 -1.45 16.83
C GLY A 257 20.68 -0.27 17.21
N THR A 258 19.37 -0.37 16.97
CA THR A 258 18.42 0.67 17.37
C THR A 258 17.86 0.41 18.77
N SER A 259 17.77 1.46 19.59
CA SER A 259 17.28 1.40 20.97
C SER A 259 15.90 0.76 21.05
N ARG A 260 15.73 -0.17 22.01
CA ARG A 260 14.44 -0.77 22.35
C ARG A 260 13.41 0.29 22.77
N GLU A 261 13.86 1.34 23.46
CA GLU A 261 13.01 2.47 23.89
C GLU A 261 12.29 3.14 22.70
N ASN A 262 12.95 3.33 21.54
CA ASN A 262 12.33 3.93 20.38
C ASN A 262 11.16 3.07 19.87
N ARG A 263 11.34 1.74 19.82
CA ARG A 263 10.31 0.80 19.41
C ARG A 263 9.12 0.75 20.38
N GLU A 264 9.41 0.77 21.68
CA GLU A 264 8.37 0.81 22.72
C GLU A 264 7.56 2.10 22.65
N ARG A 265 8.21 3.25 22.44
CA ARG A 265 7.54 4.55 22.25
C ARG A 265 6.68 4.60 20.98
N ASN A 266 7.06 3.85 19.95
CA ASN A 266 6.27 3.69 18.72
C ASN A 266 5.18 2.61 18.87
N ALA A 267 5.09 1.92 20.01
CA ALA A 267 4.29 0.71 20.22
C ALA A 267 4.49 -0.31 19.07
N PHE A 268 5.76 -0.47 18.66
CA PHE A 268 6.12 -1.38 17.59
C PHE A 268 5.92 -2.83 18.02
N THR A 269 5.21 -3.60 17.20
CA THR A 269 5.05 -5.05 17.33
C THR A 269 5.21 -5.70 15.95
N PHE A 270 5.57 -6.98 15.93
CA PHE A 270 5.63 -7.73 14.68
C PHE A 270 4.24 -8.19 14.17
N GLY A 271 3.18 -7.96 14.95
CA GLY A 271 1.82 -8.39 14.61
C GLY A 271 1.39 -8.03 13.18
N PRO A 272 1.47 -6.74 12.77
CA PRO A 272 1.06 -6.32 11.44
C PRO A 272 1.85 -6.97 10.30
N ILE A 273 3.18 -7.09 10.43
CA ILE A 273 3.97 -7.71 9.35
C ILE A 273 3.76 -9.23 9.26
N ILE A 274 3.51 -9.90 10.40
CA ILE A 274 3.13 -11.31 10.43
C ILE A 274 1.77 -11.52 9.75
N GLU A 275 0.82 -10.63 9.99
CA GLU A 275 -0.48 -10.64 9.30
C GLU A 275 -0.31 -10.55 7.79
N VAL A 276 0.47 -9.56 7.32
CA VAL A 276 0.77 -9.39 5.90
C VAL A 276 1.46 -10.64 5.34
N ALA A 277 2.45 -11.19 6.04
CA ALA A 277 3.14 -12.40 5.60
C ALA A 277 2.18 -13.57 5.41
N ILE A 278 1.29 -13.82 6.37
CA ILE A 278 0.33 -14.93 6.32
C ILE A 278 -0.65 -14.77 5.14
N LEU A 279 -1.27 -13.60 5.02
CA LEU A 279 -2.31 -13.37 4.03
C LEU A 279 -1.74 -13.33 2.61
N PHE A 280 -0.60 -12.66 2.42
CA PHE A 280 0.02 -12.57 1.10
C PHE A 280 0.62 -13.91 0.63
N ALA A 281 1.10 -14.79 1.51
CA ALA A 281 1.48 -16.14 1.12
C ALA A 281 0.33 -16.88 0.41
N ALA A 282 -0.87 -16.81 0.98
CA ALA A 282 -2.06 -17.40 0.39
C ALA A 282 -2.51 -16.66 -0.89
N ILE A 283 -2.43 -15.32 -0.91
CA ILE A 283 -2.75 -14.51 -2.09
C ILE A 283 -1.86 -14.90 -3.27
N PHE A 284 -0.53 -14.94 -3.10
CA PHE A 284 0.39 -15.26 -4.19
C PHE A 284 0.13 -16.64 -4.80
N VAL A 285 -0.20 -17.61 -3.97
CA VAL A 285 -0.53 -18.98 -4.44
C VAL A 285 -1.89 -19.01 -5.15
N THR A 286 -2.94 -18.51 -4.51
CA THR A 286 -4.31 -18.61 -5.03
C THR A 286 -4.57 -17.72 -6.25
N MET A 287 -3.79 -16.65 -6.40
CA MET A 287 -3.89 -15.72 -7.52
C MET A 287 -3.33 -16.30 -8.83
N ALA A 288 -2.37 -17.23 -8.79
CA ALA A 288 -1.69 -17.73 -9.99
C ALA A 288 -2.65 -18.20 -11.10
N PRO A 289 -3.63 -19.09 -10.86
CA PRO A 289 -4.58 -19.49 -11.88
C PRO A 289 -5.54 -18.37 -12.31
N VAL A 290 -5.77 -17.39 -11.45
CA VAL A 290 -6.65 -16.24 -11.77
C VAL A 290 -5.98 -15.30 -12.76
N LEU A 291 -4.69 -15.03 -12.58
CA LEU A 291 -3.91 -14.21 -13.52
C LEU A 291 -3.92 -14.82 -14.93
N GLU A 292 -3.72 -16.15 -15.01
CA GLU A 292 -3.78 -16.88 -16.26
C GLU A 292 -5.18 -16.79 -16.91
N MET A 293 -6.22 -17.04 -16.12
CA MET A 293 -7.61 -16.97 -16.60
C MET A 293 -7.96 -15.59 -17.14
N LEU A 294 -7.61 -14.53 -16.43
CA LEU A 294 -7.92 -13.16 -16.83
C LEU A 294 -7.09 -12.71 -18.03
N ASN A 295 -5.86 -13.16 -18.13
CA ASN A 295 -5.02 -12.92 -19.28
C ASN A 295 -5.60 -13.54 -20.56
N ILE A 296 -5.99 -14.82 -20.50
CA ILE A 296 -6.65 -15.52 -21.61
C ILE A 296 -7.99 -14.84 -21.96
N TRP A 297 -8.78 -14.47 -20.96
CA TRP A 297 -10.05 -13.78 -21.22
C TRP A 297 -9.83 -12.41 -21.86
N ALA A 298 -8.85 -11.67 -21.41
CA ALA A 298 -8.53 -10.36 -21.97
C ALA A 298 -8.00 -10.43 -23.42
N SER A 299 -7.35 -11.53 -23.81
CA SER A 299 -6.92 -11.76 -25.19
C SER A 299 -8.07 -12.19 -26.14
N SER A 300 -9.26 -12.48 -25.59
CA SER A 300 -10.42 -12.90 -26.38
C SER A 300 -11.14 -11.73 -27.02
N PRO A 301 -11.73 -11.91 -28.24
CA PRO A 301 -12.54 -10.88 -28.87
C PRO A 301 -13.72 -10.46 -28.01
N GLY A 302 -13.94 -9.15 -27.88
CA GLY A 302 -15.05 -8.60 -27.10
C GLY A 302 -14.75 -8.32 -25.63
N PHE A 303 -13.50 -8.41 -25.21
CA PHE A 303 -13.13 -7.95 -23.88
C PHE A 303 -13.40 -6.45 -23.71
N TRP A 304 -14.21 -6.09 -22.73
CA TRP A 304 -14.77 -4.74 -22.60
C TRP A 304 -13.81 -3.70 -21.98
N LEU A 305 -12.80 -4.13 -21.23
CA LEU A 305 -11.78 -3.25 -20.67
C LEU A 305 -10.70 -2.99 -21.72
N SER A 306 -10.82 -1.92 -22.49
CA SER A 306 -9.88 -1.61 -23.58
C SER A 306 -9.24 -0.22 -23.47
N LYS A 307 -9.81 0.66 -22.66
CA LYS A 307 -9.36 2.05 -22.53
C LYS A 307 -8.74 2.29 -21.14
N PRO A 308 -7.78 3.23 -21.01
CA PRO A 308 -7.19 3.59 -19.72
C PRO A 308 -8.25 3.94 -18.66
N ALA A 309 -9.27 4.72 -19.00
CA ALA A 309 -10.36 5.06 -18.08
C ALA A 309 -11.11 3.83 -17.56
N HIS A 310 -11.33 2.80 -18.39
CA HIS A 310 -11.96 1.54 -17.94
C HIS A 310 -11.09 0.84 -16.88
N PHE A 311 -9.78 0.76 -17.11
CA PHE A 311 -8.83 0.16 -16.17
C PHE A 311 -8.72 0.97 -14.88
N PHE A 312 -8.71 2.31 -14.96
CA PHE A 312 -8.68 3.18 -13.80
C PHE A 312 -9.89 2.93 -12.89
N TRP A 313 -11.10 2.97 -13.44
CA TRP A 313 -12.31 2.77 -12.65
C TRP A 313 -12.48 1.33 -12.17
N ALA A 314 -12.18 0.34 -13.00
CA ALA A 314 -12.33 -1.07 -12.62
C ALA A 314 -11.33 -1.45 -11.52
N SER A 315 -10.04 -1.12 -11.68
CA SER A 315 -9.03 -1.40 -10.67
C SER A 315 -9.27 -0.60 -9.39
N GLY A 316 -9.64 0.67 -9.51
CA GLY A 316 -9.91 1.52 -8.35
C GLY A 316 -11.15 1.10 -7.58
N THR A 317 -12.26 0.78 -8.25
CA THR A 317 -13.47 0.30 -7.59
C THR A 317 -13.21 -0.99 -6.83
N LEU A 318 -12.48 -1.92 -7.45
CA LEU A 318 -12.14 -3.18 -6.78
C LEU A 318 -11.19 -2.93 -5.59
N SER A 319 -10.19 -2.06 -5.74
CA SER A 319 -9.26 -1.65 -4.68
C SER A 319 -9.96 -0.94 -3.51
N SER A 320 -11.12 -0.36 -3.72
CA SER A 320 -11.89 0.26 -2.65
C SER A 320 -12.42 -0.72 -1.60
N VAL A 321 -12.61 -1.99 -1.99
CA VAL A 321 -13.20 -3.06 -1.14
C VAL A 321 -12.28 -4.26 -0.94
N LEU A 322 -11.28 -4.42 -1.81
CA LEU A 322 -10.26 -5.44 -1.70
C LEU A 322 -8.90 -4.77 -1.55
N ASP A 323 -7.92 -5.52 -1.05
CA ASP A 323 -6.54 -5.03 -0.97
C ASP A 323 -6.04 -4.58 -2.35
N ASN A 324 -5.33 -3.45 -2.39
CA ASN A 324 -4.86 -2.80 -3.60
C ASN A 324 -3.82 -3.62 -4.38
N ALA A 325 -3.00 -4.41 -3.70
CA ALA A 325 -1.93 -5.17 -4.31
C ALA A 325 -2.41 -6.33 -5.21
N PRO A 326 -3.28 -7.25 -4.75
CA PRO A 326 -3.86 -8.27 -5.64
C PRO A 326 -4.70 -7.66 -6.76
N THR A 327 -5.42 -6.57 -6.48
CA THR A 327 -6.19 -5.83 -7.48
C THR A 327 -5.30 -5.35 -8.63
N TYR A 328 -4.18 -4.72 -8.31
CA TYR A 328 -3.19 -4.27 -9.30
C TYR A 328 -2.72 -5.42 -10.21
N LEU A 329 -2.32 -6.56 -9.62
CA LEU A 329 -1.82 -7.70 -10.39
C LEU A 329 -2.87 -8.30 -11.33
N VAL A 330 -4.11 -8.40 -10.87
CA VAL A 330 -5.25 -8.90 -11.66
C VAL A 330 -5.48 -8.04 -12.91
N PHE A 331 -5.51 -6.72 -12.76
CA PHE A 331 -5.70 -5.83 -13.89
C PHE A 331 -4.46 -5.69 -14.78
N ALA A 332 -3.26 -5.78 -14.21
CA ALA A 332 -2.02 -5.83 -15.00
C ALA A 332 -1.95 -7.09 -15.87
N ALA A 333 -2.37 -8.25 -15.36
CA ALA A 333 -2.46 -9.48 -16.15
C ALA A 333 -3.50 -9.37 -17.29
N SER A 334 -4.63 -8.70 -17.03
CA SER A 334 -5.63 -8.40 -18.06
C SER A 334 -5.08 -7.45 -19.13
N ALA A 335 -4.35 -6.41 -18.74
CA ALA A 335 -3.70 -5.50 -19.68
C ALA A 335 -2.62 -6.22 -20.51
N ALA A 336 -1.87 -7.15 -19.91
CA ALA A 336 -0.91 -7.99 -20.62
C ALA A 336 -1.60 -8.89 -21.66
N GLY A 337 -2.74 -9.50 -21.30
CA GLY A 337 -3.55 -10.30 -22.21
C GLY A 337 -4.03 -9.54 -23.44
N LEU A 338 -4.43 -8.26 -23.28
CA LEU A 338 -4.76 -7.38 -24.41
C LEU A 338 -3.59 -7.18 -25.40
N GLN A 339 -2.36 -7.29 -24.92
CA GLN A 339 -1.14 -7.17 -25.72
C GLN A 339 -0.59 -8.52 -26.18
N GLY A 340 -1.29 -9.63 -25.89
CA GLY A 340 -0.82 -10.98 -26.20
C GLY A 340 0.41 -11.40 -25.39
N LEU A 341 0.68 -10.76 -24.26
CA LEU A 341 1.79 -11.08 -23.35
C LEU A 341 1.33 -12.11 -22.31
N PRO A 342 2.08 -13.19 -22.05
CA PRO A 342 1.74 -14.17 -21.01
C PRO A 342 1.95 -13.56 -19.61
N PRO A 343 1.17 -13.96 -18.58
CA PRO A 343 1.23 -13.38 -17.23
C PRO A 343 2.35 -14.01 -16.37
N HIS A 344 3.50 -14.32 -16.98
CA HIS A 344 4.65 -14.96 -16.33
C HIS A 344 5.89 -14.08 -16.43
N GLY A 345 6.82 -14.25 -15.49
CA GLY A 345 8.06 -13.48 -15.45
C GLY A 345 7.81 -11.98 -15.32
N PRO A 346 8.63 -11.12 -15.95
CA PRO A 346 8.56 -9.67 -15.85
C PRO A 346 7.49 -9.05 -16.79
N PHE A 347 6.31 -9.66 -16.91
CA PHE A 347 5.27 -9.28 -17.87
C PHE A 347 4.75 -7.85 -17.67
N ILE A 348 4.75 -7.33 -16.44
CA ILE A 348 4.32 -5.95 -16.19
C ILE A 348 5.35 -4.96 -16.72
N GLY A 349 6.65 -5.30 -16.63
CA GLY A 349 7.72 -4.52 -17.24
C GLY A 349 7.59 -4.44 -18.77
N ALA A 350 7.07 -5.47 -19.41
CA ALA A 350 6.81 -5.44 -20.85
C ALA A 350 5.72 -4.43 -21.25
N LEU A 351 4.75 -4.15 -20.38
CA LEU A 351 3.70 -3.14 -20.63
C LEU A 351 4.24 -1.70 -20.72
N VAL A 352 5.41 -1.41 -20.15
CA VAL A 352 5.98 -0.04 -20.20
C VAL A 352 6.76 0.25 -21.48
N LEU A 353 7.01 -0.77 -22.31
CA LEU A 353 7.77 -0.64 -23.55
C LEU A 353 6.94 -0.01 -24.69
N ASP A 354 5.62 -0.21 -24.67
CA ASP A 354 4.71 0.40 -25.63
C ASP A 354 3.92 1.56 -25.00
N PRO A 355 3.82 2.73 -25.63
CA PRO A 355 3.12 3.89 -25.09
C PRO A 355 1.63 3.65 -24.79
N GLY A 356 0.96 2.78 -25.56
CA GLY A 356 -0.45 2.45 -25.35
C GLY A 356 -0.66 1.63 -24.08
N SER A 357 0.07 0.53 -23.93
CA SER A 357 0.01 -0.34 -22.74
C SER A 357 0.57 0.35 -21.49
N ALA A 358 1.58 1.22 -21.63
CA ALA A 358 2.07 2.05 -20.53
C ALA A 358 0.99 2.97 -19.94
N LYS A 359 0.06 3.49 -20.78
CA LYS A 359 -1.10 4.26 -20.31
C LYS A 359 -2.10 3.39 -19.54
N LEU A 360 -2.30 2.13 -19.97
CA LEU A 360 -3.13 1.19 -19.22
C LEU A 360 -2.53 0.92 -17.85
N LEU A 361 -1.22 0.68 -17.79
CA LEU A 361 -0.53 0.46 -16.52
C LEU A 361 -0.56 1.69 -15.62
N ALA A 362 -0.43 2.90 -16.18
CA ALA A 362 -0.57 4.16 -15.43
C ALA A 362 -1.97 4.28 -14.81
N ALA A 363 -3.01 3.94 -15.56
CA ALA A 363 -4.39 3.94 -15.10
C ALA A 363 -4.63 2.92 -13.98
N ILE A 364 -4.12 1.69 -14.15
CA ILE A 364 -4.19 0.62 -13.14
C ILE A 364 -3.45 1.04 -11.86
N SER A 365 -2.23 1.56 -11.99
CA SER A 365 -1.41 2.02 -10.86
C SER A 365 -2.12 3.13 -10.08
N THR A 366 -2.61 4.13 -10.81
CA THR A 366 -3.31 5.28 -10.22
C THR A 366 -4.62 4.84 -9.56
N GLY A 367 -5.45 4.04 -10.24
CA GLY A 367 -6.71 3.55 -9.70
C GLY A 367 -6.53 2.68 -8.45
N SER A 368 -5.63 1.69 -8.52
CA SER A 368 -5.37 0.77 -7.41
C SER A 368 -4.84 1.48 -6.16
N VAL A 369 -3.93 2.45 -6.31
CA VAL A 369 -3.35 3.16 -5.17
C VAL A 369 -4.33 4.20 -4.61
N LEU A 370 -4.91 5.06 -5.46
CA LEU A 370 -5.72 6.17 -4.98
C LEU A 370 -7.04 5.71 -4.35
N MET A 371 -7.74 4.76 -4.98
CA MET A 371 -9.06 4.35 -4.52
C MET A 371 -9.03 3.37 -3.35
N GLY A 372 -7.86 2.84 -2.95
CA GLY A 372 -7.68 2.18 -1.66
C GLY A 372 -8.06 3.06 -0.46
N ALA A 373 -8.06 4.39 -0.65
CA ALA A 373 -8.52 5.37 0.33
C ALA A 373 -10.04 5.38 0.55
N ASN A 374 -10.84 4.78 -0.32
CA ASN A 374 -12.31 4.90 -0.28
C ASN A 374 -12.95 4.21 0.92
N THR A 375 -12.32 3.18 1.48
CA THR A 375 -12.83 2.46 2.65
C THR A 375 -11.71 2.16 3.65
N TYR A 376 -12.09 1.74 4.85
CA TYR A 376 -11.11 1.30 5.86
C TYR A 376 -10.39 0.00 5.49
N ILE A 377 -10.96 -0.82 4.59
CA ILE A 377 -10.43 -2.13 4.20
C ILE A 377 -9.68 -2.11 2.87
N GLY A 378 -9.75 -1.02 2.10
CA GLY A 378 -9.11 -0.92 0.78
C GLY A 378 -7.58 -0.90 0.82
N ASN A 379 -6.97 -0.58 1.96
CA ASN A 379 -5.53 -0.69 2.18
C ASN A 379 -5.24 -0.95 3.67
N ALA A 380 -4.29 -1.80 3.97
CA ALA A 380 -3.93 -2.21 5.34
C ALA A 380 -3.66 -1.03 6.32
N PRO A 381 -2.93 0.04 5.96
CA PRO A 381 -2.69 1.17 6.86
C PRO A 381 -3.96 1.92 7.27
N ASN A 382 -5.05 1.87 6.50
CA ASN A 382 -6.30 2.57 6.82
C ASN A 382 -6.89 2.11 8.15
N PHE A 383 -7.01 0.79 8.29
CA PHE A 383 -7.57 0.18 9.49
C PHE A 383 -6.66 0.39 10.71
N MET A 384 -5.34 0.29 10.50
CA MET A 384 -4.33 0.54 11.54
C MET A 384 -4.40 1.98 12.05
N VAL A 385 -4.45 2.97 11.16
CA VAL A 385 -4.56 4.39 11.50
C VAL A 385 -5.85 4.66 12.30
N ARG A 386 -6.98 4.09 11.85
CA ARG A 386 -8.25 4.16 12.58
C ARG A 386 -8.13 3.59 13.99
N ALA A 387 -7.55 2.40 14.14
CA ALA A 387 -7.39 1.73 15.44
C ALA A 387 -6.53 2.58 16.39
N ILE A 388 -5.38 3.07 15.91
CA ILE A 388 -4.50 3.94 16.70
C ILE A 388 -5.22 5.23 17.13
N ALA A 389 -6.02 5.83 16.25
CA ALA A 389 -6.79 7.03 16.58
C ALA A 389 -7.82 6.76 17.67
N GLN A 390 -8.54 5.63 17.59
CA GLN A 390 -9.53 5.21 18.60
C GLN A 390 -8.88 4.90 19.96
N GLU A 391 -7.73 4.23 19.97
CA GLU A 391 -6.92 4.00 21.18
C GLU A 391 -6.48 5.33 21.86
N ASN A 392 -6.29 6.39 21.06
CA ASN A 392 -5.95 7.73 21.55
C ASN A 392 -7.19 8.61 21.83
N GLY A 393 -8.37 8.03 21.92
CA GLY A 393 -9.61 8.71 22.31
C GLY A 393 -10.33 9.47 21.20
N VAL A 394 -9.92 9.32 19.93
CA VAL A 394 -10.61 9.94 18.80
C VAL A 394 -11.80 9.10 18.38
N THR A 395 -13.00 9.66 18.42
CA THR A 395 -14.22 9.01 17.94
C THR A 395 -14.21 9.02 16.39
N MET A 396 -13.85 7.89 15.81
CA MET A 396 -13.84 7.72 14.36
C MET A 396 -15.22 7.33 13.83
N PRO A 397 -15.59 7.77 12.60
CA PRO A 397 -16.85 7.38 12.00
C PRO A 397 -16.92 5.86 11.77
N SER A 398 -18.16 5.35 11.73
CA SER A 398 -18.41 3.96 11.33
C SER A 398 -17.91 3.70 9.92
N PHE A 399 -17.90 2.43 9.48
CA PHE A 399 -17.49 2.06 8.12
C PHE A 399 -18.24 2.86 7.04
N PHE A 400 -19.57 2.87 7.10
CA PHE A 400 -20.38 3.64 6.15
C PHE A 400 -20.29 5.16 6.38
N GLY A 401 -20.12 5.59 7.63
CA GLY A 401 -19.87 7.00 7.93
C GLY A 401 -18.59 7.53 7.30
N TYR A 402 -17.51 6.73 7.28
CA TYR A 402 -16.28 7.07 6.58
C TYR A 402 -16.49 7.13 5.06
N MET A 403 -17.27 6.20 4.50
CA MET A 403 -17.58 6.21 3.06
C MET A 403 -18.34 7.48 2.63
N LEU A 404 -19.11 8.13 3.49
CA LEU A 404 -19.72 9.43 3.16
C LEU A 404 -18.66 10.49 2.94
N TYR A 405 -17.57 10.51 3.73
CA TYR A 405 -16.45 11.43 3.49
C TYR A 405 -15.71 11.08 2.20
N SER A 406 -15.38 9.81 1.98
CA SER A 406 -14.64 9.39 0.79
C SER A 406 -15.47 9.58 -0.48
N CYS A 407 -16.76 9.25 -0.48
CA CYS A 407 -17.64 9.50 -1.62
C CYS A 407 -17.81 11.00 -1.91
N GLY A 408 -17.94 11.81 -0.87
CA GLY A 408 -18.13 13.27 -1.06
C GLY A 408 -16.87 14.00 -1.52
N ILE A 409 -15.67 13.52 -1.13
CA ILE A 409 -14.39 14.19 -1.39
C ILE A 409 -13.61 13.49 -2.51
N LEU A 410 -13.42 12.18 -2.40
CA LEU A 410 -12.52 11.43 -3.29
C LEU A 410 -13.17 11.12 -4.63
N LEU A 411 -14.46 10.75 -4.69
CA LEU A 411 -15.08 10.40 -5.98
C LEU A 411 -15.09 11.58 -6.98
N PRO A 412 -15.48 12.81 -6.60
CA PRO A 412 -15.35 13.95 -7.50
C PRO A 412 -13.92 14.19 -7.97
N LEU A 413 -12.95 13.99 -7.08
CA LEU A 413 -11.54 14.14 -7.41
C LEU A 413 -11.07 13.03 -8.37
N PHE A 414 -11.54 11.80 -8.21
CA PHE A 414 -11.22 10.70 -9.12
C PHE A 414 -11.88 10.86 -10.49
N VAL A 415 -13.08 11.45 -10.56
CA VAL A 415 -13.68 11.86 -11.84
C VAL A 415 -12.77 12.87 -12.55
N LEU A 416 -12.26 13.87 -11.81
CA LEU A 416 -11.31 14.84 -12.37
C LEU A 416 -10.03 14.14 -12.88
N VAL A 417 -9.45 13.23 -12.10
CA VAL A 417 -8.27 12.43 -12.52
C VAL A 417 -8.56 11.65 -13.80
N ALA A 418 -9.72 10.97 -13.88
CA ALA A 418 -10.10 10.20 -15.05
C ALA A 418 -10.23 11.06 -16.31
N VAL A 419 -10.86 12.23 -16.19
CA VAL A 419 -11.07 13.16 -17.32
C VAL A 419 -9.77 13.81 -17.79
N VAL A 420 -8.85 14.12 -16.86
CA VAL A 420 -7.61 14.84 -17.20
C VAL A 420 -6.54 13.91 -17.75
N PHE A 421 -6.45 12.65 -17.26
CA PHE A 421 -5.32 11.78 -17.56
C PHE A 421 -5.67 10.52 -18.37
N PHE A 422 -6.94 10.08 -18.36
CA PHE A 422 -7.37 8.78 -18.91
C PHE A 422 -8.60 8.92 -19.81
#